data_65f1e3a4cf304532c80f38dc9f1b128e
#
_entry.id   65f1e3a4cf304532c80f38dc9f1b128e
#
_cell.length_a   1.000
_cell.length_b   1.000
_cell.length_c   1.000
_cell.angle_alpha   90.00
_cell.angle_beta   90.00
_cell.angle_gamma   90.00
#
_symmetry.space_group_name_H-M   'P 1'
#
loop_
_entity.id
_entity.type
_entity.pdbx_description
1 polymer ?
#
loop_
_entity_poly.entity_id
_entity_poly.type
_entity_poly.pdbx_seq_one_letter_code
_entity_poly.pdbx_strand_id
1 'polypeptide(L)'
;VFATTGTNVSVIFFDKSASSDKVILIDASKLGEEYKEGNNQKRRLRDFEIDKIVNTFQNKETVDDFSVSVTYDEIKEKGYSLSAGQYFDIKIDYVDITEEEFNKRMSNYKSTLVQQFEESHRLEKEILEQLGNLSFNSQIGKE
;
A
#
# COMPACT_ATOMS: atom_id res chain seq x y z
N VAL A 1 -2.04 -18.47 4.13
CA VAL A 1 -2.43 -17.91 5.38
C VAL A 1 -3.91 -17.54 5.25
N PHE A 2 -4.50 -16.45 5.55
CA PHE A 2 -5.95 -16.26 5.41
C PHE A 2 -6.31 -15.87 3.97
N ALA A 3 -6.96 -16.81 3.24
CA ALA A 3 -7.25 -16.65 1.81
C ALA A 3 -8.39 -15.66 1.49
N THR A 4 -9.09 -15.15 2.49
CA THR A 4 -10.31 -14.34 2.33
C THR A 4 -10.23 -12.94 2.94
N THR A 5 -9.10 -12.56 3.53
CA THR A 5 -8.94 -11.25 4.16
C THR A 5 -7.88 -10.43 3.41
N GLY A 6 -8.20 -9.17 3.09
CA GLY A 6 -7.24 -8.19 2.57
C GLY A 6 -6.28 -7.64 3.64
N THR A 7 -6.22 -8.27 4.81
CA THR A 7 -5.41 -7.83 5.94
C THR A 7 -4.00 -8.41 5.84
N ASN A 8 -2.99 -7.59 6.06
CA ASN A 8 -1.61 -8.05 6.18
C ASN A 8 -1.46 -8.97 7.39
N VAL A 9 -0.73 -10.06 7.21
CA VAL A 9 -0.44 -11.06 8.26
C VAL A 9 1.05 -11.02 8.56
N SER A 10 1.38 -10.97 9.84
CA SER A 10 2.76 -11.07 10.31
C SER A 10 3.01 -12.46 10.90
N VAL A 11 4.21 -13.00 10.64
CA VAL A 11 4.67 -14.26 11.20
C VAL A 11 5.91 -13.98 12.05
N ILE A 12 5.92 -14.43 13.28
CA ILE A 12 7.04 -14.25 14.22
C ILE A 12 7.65 -15.62 14.49
N PHE A 13 8.98 -15.69 14.36
CA PHE A 13 9.78 -16.88 14.70
C PHE A 13 10.56 -16.62 15.98
N PHE A 14 10.46 -17.54 16.94
CA PHE A 14 11.22 -17.50 18.18
C PHE A 14 12.18 -18.68 18.22
N ASP A 15 13.47 -18.40 18.35
CA ASP A 15 14.50 -19.42 18.57
C ASP A 15 15.17 -19.18 19.91
N LYS A 16 14.95 -20.12 20.85
CA LYS A 16 15.52 -20.07 22.20
C LYS A 16 17.04 -20.39 22.22
N SER A 17 17.54 -21.00 21.15
CA SER A 17 18.97 -21.34 21.01
C SER A 17 19.78 -20.21 20.39
N ALA A 18 19.11 -19.18 19.83
CA ALA A 18 19.77 -18.06 19.21
C ALA A 18 20.51 -17.21 20.24
N SER A 19 21.79 -16.95 19.99
CA SER A 19 22.67 -16.10 20.81
C SER A 19 22.86 -14.71 20.18
N SER A 20 22.11 -14.37 19.14
CA SER A 20 22.21 -13.10 18.42
C SER A 20 21.46 -12.02 19.18
N ASP A 21 22.05 -10.83 19.28
CA ASP A 21 21.43 -9.59 19.77
C ASP A 21 20.64 -8.85 18.71
N LYS A 22 20.47 -9.44 17.53
CA LYS A 22 19.80 -8.84 16.38
C LYS A 22 18.58 -9.65 15.94
N VAL A 23 17.58 -8.91 15.49
CA VAL A 23 16.35 -9.42 14.90
C VAL A 23 16.33 -9.07 13.41
N ILE A 24 16.00 -10.05 12.57
CA ILE A 24 15.75 -9.80 11.16
C ILE A 24 14.26 -9.49 10.94
N LEU A 25 13.98 -8.36 10.32
CA LEU A 25 12.64 -7.94 9.95
C LEU A 25 12.52 -7.96 8.42
N ILE A 26 11.50 -8.62 7.89
CA ILE A 26 11.29 -8.77 6.45
C ILE A 26 9.90 -8.26 6.10
N ASP A 27 9.82 -7.34 5.14
CA ASP A 27 8.56 -6.89 4.54
C ASP A 27 8.31 -7.58 3.21
N ALA A 28 7.50 -8.63 3.26
CA ALA A 28 7.09 -9.39 2.09
C ALA A 28 5.75 -8.90 1.49
N SER A 29 5.22 -7.76 1.93
CA SER A 29 3.90 -7.26 1.53
C SER A 29 3.76 -6.99 0.03
N LYS A 30 4.87 -6.68 -0.65
CA LYS A 30 4.93 -6.41 -2.09
C LYS A 30 5.09 -7.68 -2.94
N LEU A 31 5.30 -8.86 -2.31
CA LEU A 31 5.48 -10.12 -3.00
C LEU A 31 4.13 -10.82 -3.25
N GLY A 32 4.18 -11.78 -4.17
CA GLY A 32 3.05 -12.62 -4.52
C GLY A 32 2.25 -12.14 -5.73
N GLU A 33 1.71 -13.08 -6.45
CA GLU A 33 0.80 -12.85 -7.57
C GLU A 33 -0.66 -12.99 -7.14
N GLU A 34 -1.51 -12.16 -7.70
CA GLU A 34 -2.95 -12.24 -7.49
C GLU A 34 -3.56 -13.23 -8.48
N TYR A 35 -4.45 -14.09 -7.98
CA TYR A 35 -5.20 -15.00 -8.82
C TYR A 35 -6.65 -15.10 -8.34
N LYS A 36 -7.55 -15.47 -9.24
CA LYS A 36 -8.96 -15.69 -8.93
C LYS A 36 -9.22 -17.18 -8.70
N GLU A 37 -9.94 -17.47 -7.62
CA GLU A 37 -10.50 -18.81 -7.36
C GLU A 37 -12.00 -18.67 -7.12
N GLY A 38 -12.78 -18.98 -8.14
CA GLY A 38 -14.21 -18.66 -8.17
C GLY A 38 -14.42 -17.14 -8.15
N ASN A 39 -15.21 -16.66 -7.20
CA ASN A 39 -15.48 -15.21 -7.02
C ASN A 39 -14.47 -14.52 -6.07
N ASN A 40 -13.52 -15.26 -5.50
CA ASN A 40 -12.58 -14.73 -4.53
C ASN A 40 -11.24 -14.38 -5.18
N GLN A 41 -10.72 -13.19 -4.89
CA GLN A 41 -9.37 -12.81 -5.24
C GLN A 41 -8.42 -13.29 -4.15
N LYS A 42 -7.39 -14.03 -4.54
CA LYS A 42 -6.37 -14.59 -3.66
C LYS A 42 -4.99 -14.17 -4.09
N ARG A 43 -4.02 -14.24 -3.17
CA ARG A 43 -2.61 -13.99 -3.45
C ARG A 43 -1.77 -15.18 -3.00
N ARG A 44 -0.83 -15.61 -3.82
CA ARG A 44 0.14 -16.67 -3.51
C ARG A 44 1.56 -16.21 -3.80
N LEU A 45 2.50 -16.66 -3.00
CA LEU A 45 3.92 -16.47 -3.28
C LEU A 45 4.36 -17.46 -4.37
N ARG A 46 5.21 -17.01 -5.27
CA ARG A 46 5.90 -17.87 -6.27
C ARG A 46 7.13 -18.50 -5.64
N ASP A 47 7.60 -19.61 -6.18
CA ASP A 47 8.71 -20.36 -5.59
C ASP A 47 9.96 -19.50 -5.39
N PHE A 48 10.33 -18.68 -6.38
CA PHE A 48 11.49 -17.79 -6.25
C PHE A 48 11.31 -16.68 -5.19
N GLU A 49 10.08 -16.27 -4.88
CA GLU A 49 9.79 -15.32 -3.82
C GLU A 49 9.92 -15.98 -2.45
N ILE A 50 9.52 -17.24 -2.34
CA ILE A 50 9.73 -18.06 -1.15
C ILE A 50 11.22 -18.25 -0.91
N ASP A 51 11.98 -18.62 -1.97
CA ASP A 51 13.43 -18.78 -1.90
C ASP A 51 14.12 -17.48 -1.48
N LYS A 52 13.68 -16.34 -2.02
CA LYS A 52 14.18 -15.01 -1.62
C LYS A 52 13.97 -14.76 -0.12
N ILE A 53 12.78 -15.00 0.41
CA ILE A 53 12.47 -14.82 1.84
C ILE A 53 13.36 -15.73 2.69
N VAL A 54 13.45 -17.02 2.33
CA VAL A 54 14.21 -18.03 3.07
C VAL A 54 15.69 -17.70 3.09
N ASN A 55 16.27 -17.39 1.93
CA ASN A 55 17.69 -17.06 1.81
C ASN A 55 18.04 -15.77 2.59
N THR A 56 17.22 -14.74 2.47
CA THR A 56 17.41 -13.49 3.22
C THR A 56 17.34 -13.72 4.73
N PHE A 57 16.39 -14.55 5.18
CA PHE A 57 16.27 -14.90 6.60
C PHE A 57 17.48 -15.69 7.10
N GLN A 58 17.92 -16.71 6.38
CA GLN A 58 19.05 -17.56 6.74
C GLN A 58 20.37 -16.79 6.78
N ASN A 59 20.61 -15.94 5.80
CA ASN A 59 21.82 -15.14 5.68
C ASN A 59 21.79 -13.87 6.55
N LYS A 60 20.63 -13.53 7.12
CA LYS A 60 20.39 -12.28 7.87
C LYS A 60 20.77 -11.03 7.07
N GLU A 61 20.46 -11.04 5.78
CA GLU A 61 20.82 -9.98 4.86
C GLU A 61 19.92 -8.75 5.03
N THR A 62 20.54 -7.58 4.98
CA THR A 62 19.82 -6.30 4.84
C THR A 62 19.68 -6.01 3.35
N VAL A 63 18.44 -5.88 2.89
CA VAL A 63 18.09 -5.59 1.49
C VAL A 63 17.13 -4.40 1.47
N ASP A 64 17.46 -3.41 0.69
CA ASP A 64 16.67 -2.17 0.56
C ASP A 64 15.18 -2.46 0.34
N ASP A 65 14.32 -1.75 1.07
CA ASP A 65 12.85 -1.87 1.02
C ASP A 65 12.28 -3.30 1.18
N PHE A 66 13.10 -4.23 1.69
CA PHE A 66 12.68 -5.62 1.86
C PHE A 66 13.06 -6.21 3.21
N SER A 67 14.32 -6.06 3.66
CA SER A 67 14.75 -6.64 4.92
C SER A 67 15.77 -5.77 5.63
N VAL A 68 15.74 -5.80 6.97
CA VAL A 68 16.68 -5.09 7.81
C VAL A 68 17.02 -5.92 9.05
N SER A 69 18.28 -5.89 9.45
CA SER A 69 18.77 -6.51 10.69
C SER A 69 18.95 -5.44 11.76
N VAL A 70 18.15 -5.50 12.82
CA VAL A 70 18.07 -4.47 13.87
C VAL A 70 18.43 -5.06 15.22
N THR A 71 19.00 -4.25 16.10
CA THR A 71 19.32 -4.61 17.50
C THR A 71 18.09 -4.47 18.39
N TYR A 72 18.14 -5.07 19.57
CA TYR A 72 17.09 -4.88 20.59
C TYR A 72 16.99 -3.44 21.07
N ASP A 73 18.11 -2.70 21.09
CA ASP A 73 18.12 -1.30 21.51
C ASP A 73 17.41 -0.42 20.47
N GLU A 74 17.66 -0.62 19.18
CA GLU A 74 16.93 0.07 18.10
C GLU A 74 15.43 -0.23 18.15
N ILE A 75 15.04 -1.48 18.43
CA ILE A 75 13.64 -1.86 18.61
C ILE A 75 13.01 -1.13 19.79
N LYS A 76 13.74 -1.03 20.90
CA LYS A 76 13.30 -0.32 22.10
C LYS A 76 13.11 1.18 21.83
N GLU A 77 14.05 1.82 21.14
CA GLU A 77 13.97 3.24 20.76
C GLU A 77 12.75 3.54 19.89
N LYS A 78 12.35 2.60 19.04
CA LYS A 78 11.14 2.69 18.20
C LYS A 78 9.88 2.13 18.89
N GLY A 79 9.84 2.13 20.22
CA GLY A 79 8.66 1.75 21.00
C GLY A 79 8.27 0.28 20.83
N TYR A 80 9.26 -0.60 20.64
CA TYR A 80 9.10 -2.05 20.44
C TYR A 80 8.32 -2.41 19.15
N SER A 81 8.32 -1.54 18.17
CA SER A 81 7.73 -1.84 16.86
C SER A 81 8.53 -2.92 16.15
N LEU A 82 7.84 -3.92 15.58
CA LEU A 82 8.40 -4.96 14.72
C LEU A 82 8.03 -4.76 13.24
N SER A 83 7.56 -3.58 12.87
CA SER A 83 7.26 -3.23 11.47
C SER A 83 8.55 -2.90 10.72
N ALA A 84 8.96 -3.73 9.77
CA ALA A 84 10.18 -3.54 8.99
C ALA A 84 10.29 -2.17 8.33
N GLY A 85 9.18 -1.64 7.82
CA GLY A 85 9.13 -0.34 7.15
C GLY A 85 9.54 0.86 8.01
N GLN A 86 9.54 0.72 9.34
CA GLN A 86 10.02 1.77 10.24
C GLN A 86 11.55 1.84 10.37
N TYR A 87 12.24 0.81 9.87
CA TYR A 87 13.69 0.67 9.95
C TYR A 87 14.36 0.80 8.59
N PHE A 88 13.60 0.90 7.52
CA PHE A 88 14.15 1.18 6.20
C PHE A 88 14.60 2.64 6.11
N ASP A 89 15.71 2.86 5.41
CA ASP A 89 16.15 4.19 5.09
C ASP A 89 15.16 4.85 4.14
N ILE A 90 14.77 6.08 4.47
CA ILE A 90 13.93 6.87 3.58
C ILE A 90 14.82 7.36 2.44
N LYS A 91 14.73 6.71 1.30
CA LYS A 91 15.34 7.22 0.07
C LYS A 91 14.49 8.39 -0.43
N ILE A 92 15.00 9.58 -0.26
CA ILE A 92 14.41 10.76 -0.89
C ILE A 92 15.02 10.86 -2.29
N ASP A 93 14.28 10.38 -3.29
CA ASP A 93 14.62 10.64 -4.68
C ASP A 93 14.39 12.12 -4.96
N TYR A 94 15.45 12.90 -4.92
CA TYR A 94 15.39 14.28 -5.36
C TYR A 94 15.17 14.26 -6.88
N VAL A 95 14.01 14.75 -7.29
CA VAL A 95 13.75 14.99 -8.70
C VAL A 95 14.54 16.25 -9.06
N ASP A 96 15.67 16.04 -9.75
CA ASP A 96 16.52 17.14 -10.22
C ASP A 96 15.82 17.79 -11.42
N ILE A 97 14.95 18.75 -11.13
CA ILE A 97 14.25 19.55 -12.13
C ILE A 97 14.68 21.01 -12.02
N THR A 98 14.79 21.67 -13.15
CA THR A 98 15.06 23.11 -13.16
C THR A 98 13.87 23.89 -12.59
N GLU A 99 14.11 25.10 -12.09
CA GLU A 99 13.05 26.00 -11.61
C GLU A 99 12.00 26.25 -12.71
N GLU A 100 12.42 26.40 -13.95
CA GLU A 100 11.52 26.59 -15.09
C GLU A 100 10.62 25.38 -15.32
N GLU A 101 11.19 24.18 -15.25
CA GLU A 101 10.44 22.95 -15.41
C GLU A 101 9.45 22.73 -14.24
N PHE A 102 9.86 23.03 -13.01
CA PHE A 102 8.99 23.02 -11.85
C PHE A 102 7.80 23.95 -12.04
N ASN A 103 8.06 25.21 -12.37
CA ASN A 103 7.02 26.21 -12.57
C ASN A 103 6.07 25.84 -13.70
N LYS A 104 6.57 25.26 -14.79
CA LYS A 104 5.74 24.75 -15.89
C LYS A 104 4.85 23.60 -15.45
N ARG A 105 5.36 22.62 -14.69
CA ARG A 105 4.57 21.51 -14.15
C ARG A 105 3.51 22.01 -13.19
N MET A 106 3.87 22.93 -12.28
CA MET A 106 2.92 23.53 -11.33
C MET A 106 1.81 24.31 -12.02
N SER A 107 2.14 25.07 -13.06
CA SER A 107 1.15 25.78 -13.87
C SER A 107 0.17 24.81 -14.57
N ASN A 108 0.69 23.73 -15.13
CA ASN A 108 -0.14 22.70 -15.75
C ASN A 108 -1.06 22.01 -14.75
N TYR A 109 -0.55 21.62 -13.56
CA TYR A 109 -1.35 21.03 -12.51
C TYR A 109 -2.47 21.96 -12.04
N LYS A 110 -2.13 23.24 -11.83
CA LYS A 110 -3.12 24.26 -11.46
C LYS A 110 -4.22 24.40 -12.52
N SER A 111 -3.85 24.46 -13.80
CA SER A 111 -4.82 24.55 -14.90
C SER A 111 -5.73 23.32 -14.95
N THR A 112 -5.15 22.12 -14.82
CA THR A 112 -5.91 20.87 -14.81
C THR A 112 -6.87 20.80 -13.63
N LEU A 113 -6.44 21.20 -12.43
CA LEU A 113 -7.31 21.23 -11.25
C LEU A 113 -8.48 22.20 -11.42
N VAL A 114 -8.24 23.39 -11.98
CA VAL A 114 -9.32 24.34 -12.25
C VAL A 114 -10.36 23.73 -13.19
N GLN A 115 -9.93 23.12 -14.30
CA GLN A 115 -10.84 22.44 -15.22
C GLN A 115 -11.63 21.30 -14.56
N GLN A 116 -10.99 20.51 -13.70
CA GLN A 116 -11.67 19.43 -12.98
C GLN A 116 -12.71 19.96 -12.00
N PHE A 117 -12.43 21.06 -11.32
CA PHE A 117 -13.40 21.70 -10.44
C PHE A 117 -14.59 22.28 -11.21
N GLU A 118 -14.36 22.92 -12.35
CA GLU A 118 -15.44 23.43 -13.20
C GLU A 118 -16.33 22.28 -13.70
N GLU A 119 -15.74 21.18 -14.14
CA GLU A 119 -16.49 20.00 -14.57
C GLU A 119 -17.24 19.34 -13.41
N SER A 120 -16.63 19.27 -12.23
CA SER A 120 -17.30 18.76 -11.02
C SER A 120 -18.54 19.59 -10.69
N HIS A 121 -18.46 20.92 -10.70
CA HIS A 121 -19.61 21.79 -10.48
C HIS A 121 -20.69 21.66 -11.55
N ARG A 122 -20.28 21.44 -12.81
CA ARG A 122 -21.23 21.18 -13.90
C ARG A 122 -22.02 19.90 -13.66
N LEU A 123 -21.30 18.81 -13.32
CA LEU A 123 -21.90 17.51 -13.04
C LEU A 123 -22.80 17.53 -11.79
N GLU A 124 -22.39 18.26 -10.76
CA GLU A 124 -23.21 18.46 -9.54
C GLU A 124 -24.57 19.08 -9.90
N LYS A 125 -24.56 20.14 -10.68
CA LYS A 125 -25.81 20.79 -11.13
C LYS A 125 -26.69 19.86 -11.94
N GLU A 126 -26.10 19.11 -12.87
CA GLU A 126 -26.80 18.14 -13.73
C GLU A 126 -27.44 17.03 -12.87
N ILE A 127 -26.73 16.50 -11.87
CA ILE A 127 -27.27 15.50 -10.95
C ILE A 127 -28.44 16.07 -10.16
N LEU A 128 -28.30 17.28 -9.60
CA LEU A 128 -29.37 17.92 -8.84
C LEU A 128 -30.61 18.20 -9.70
N GLU A 129 -30.43 18.60 -10.95
CA GLU A 129 -31.52 18.81 -11.90
C GLU A 129 -32.23 17.48 -12.23
N GLN A 130 -31.46 16.42 -12.50
CA GLN A 130 -32.02 15.10 -12.75
C GLN A 130 -32.80 14.56 -11.55
N LEU A 131 -32.26 14.72 -10.34
CA LEU A 131 -32.93 14.32 -9.11
C LEU A 131 -34.21 15.13 -8.88
N GLY A 132 -34.19 16.43 -9.19
CA GLY A 132 -35.38 17.30 -9.08
C GLY A 132 -36.51 16.91 -10.06
N ASN A 133 -36.17 16.29 -11.17
CA ASN A 133 -37.14 15.81 -12.18
C ASN A 133 -37.70 14.41 -11.85
N LEU A 134 -37.17 13.71 -10.82
CA LEU A 134 -37.73 12.42 -10.42
C LEU A 134 -39.02 12.61 -9.66
N SER A 135 -40.16 12.16 -10.26
CA SER A 135 -41.45 12.10 -9.61
C SER A 135 -41.86 10.65 -9.36
N PHE A 136 -42.29 10.35 -8.12
CA PHE A 136 -42.88 9.04 -7.82
C PHE A 136 -44.30 8.98 -8.34
N ASN A 137 -44.54 8.19 -9.38
CA ASN A 137 -45.87 7.97 -9.92
C ASN A 137 -46.59 6.87 -9.17
N SER A 138 -47.44 7.24 -8.23
CA SER A 138 -48.19 6.29 -7.36
C SER A 138 -49.43 5.66 -8.07
N GLN A 139 -49.48 5.62 -9.39
CA GLN A 139 -50.57 5.00 -10.12
C GLN A 139 -50.28 3.56 -10.53
N ILE A 140 -49.90 2.69 -9.57
CA ILE A 140 -49.97 1.23 -9.78
C ILE A 140 -50.67 0.63 -8.55
N GLY A 141 -51.95 0.25 -8.74
CA GLY A 141 -52.67 -0.60 -7.79
C GLY A 141 -54.02 -0.06 -7.33
N LYS A 142 -54.95 0.07 -8.24
CA LYS A 142 -56.39 -0.10 -7.99
C LYS A 142 -56.97 -0.93 -9.13
N GLU A 143 -56.87 -2.21 -8.99
CA GLU A 143 -57.79 -3.18 -9.52
C GLU A 143 -58.09 -4.19 -8.39
#